data_e0c16b47ca43d809470013203affc65c
#
_entry.id   e0c16b47ca43d809470013203affc65c
#
_cell.length_a   1.000
_cell.length_b   1.000
_cell.length_c   1.000
_cell.angle_alpha   90.00
_cell.angle_beta   90.00
_cell.angle_gamma   90.00
#
_symmetry.space_group_name_H-M   'P 1'
#
loop_
_entity.id
_entity.type
_entity.pdbx_description
1 polymer ?
#
loop_
_entity_poly.entity_id
_entity_poly.type
_entity_poly.pdbx_seq_one_letter_code
_entity_poly.pdbx_strand_id
1 'polypeptide(L)'
;MMTPAPMDRDVLLQRLAELERENRELRTRLRGQSPGYVADNLSDHASELQLKQIADHLPALIAYVDADQRYRFNNQAYESWIGQTPESLYGVHLRDAVGAPAYERVRPYIEAALAGERTGHEWWAAFPGGIRYVKSEYIPDRRSDGRIAGFYVLAADLTETKQSQAALAESEARLRLAIDAGHMAVWEVEMATDTLTVSPELKRLLGLSPDANLSTEDIRARYVPGDRERLRSTLAEALARGDRHVETELRVVWPDGSIHWLLLRAEMQDVKDGIPARTLGVALDITEMKKAEEHQQLLINELNHRVKNTLATVQSIASQSLRNAETAGEAREAVEGRLFALSRAHDVLTRENWDGAYLREVVQEAIAPFQGHGHSRFDCRGQDLRLPPRIALAIAMALQELGTNAVKYGALFNSTGRIAIGWSIMEQGGGTRLELIWKETGGPPVVEPSRRGFGTRLIERSLAQELHGDVAITFAPAGVVCTIRAPPDDDGDANREAASA
;
A
#
# COMPACT_ATOMS: atom_id res chain seq x y z
N MET A 1 -24.38 30.58 3.39
CA MET A 1 -24.35 31.79 2.52
C MET A 1 -24.32 31.26 1.11
N MET A 2 -25.44 31.34 0.38
CA MET A 2 -25.55 30.78 -0.98
C MET A 2 -24.82 31.72 -1.95
N THR A 3 -23.82 31.26 -2.62
CA THR A 3 -23.20 31.90 -3.76
C THR A 3 -24.16 31.86 -4.95
N PRO A 4 -24.42 32.99 -5.65
CA PRO A 4 -25.24 32.97 -6.85
C PRO A 4 -24.51 32.22 -7.98
N ALA A 5 -25.23 31.34 -8.65
CA ALA A 5 -24.75 30.60 -9.80
C ALA A 5 -24.28 31.56 -10.93
N PRO A 6 -23.28 31.20 -11.74
CA PRO A 6 -22.84 32.00 -12.88
C PRO A 6 -24.01 32.13 -13.85
N MET A 7 -24.38 33.36 -14.13
CA MET A 7 -25.46 33.68 -15.07
C MET A 7 -25.01 33.32 -16.50
N ASP A 8 -25.77 32.44 -17.16
CA ASP A 8 -25.47 31.88 -18.46
C ASP A 8 -25.34 33.02 -19.51
N ARG A 9 -24.27 32.95 -20.31
CA ARG A 9 -23.94 33.91 -21.37
C ARG A 9 -25.10 34.12 -22.34
N ASP A 10 -25.87 33.06 -22.61
CA ASP A 10 -26.99 33.09 -23.54
C ASP A 10 -28.19 33.84 -22.93
N VAL A 11 -28.38 33.78 -21.61
CA VAL A 11 -29.40 34.57 -20.90
C VAL A 11 -29.07 36.08 -20.93
N LEU A 12 -27.78 36.44 -20.82
CA LEU A 12 -27.33 37.83 -20.94
C LEU A 12 -27.53 38.37 -22.36
N LEU A 13 -27.24 37.58 -23.38
CA LEU A 13 -27.43 37.96 -24.78
C LEU A 13 -28.93 38.10 -25.13
N GLN A 14 -29.78 37.23 -24.61
CA GLN A 14 -31.23 37.35 -24.77
C GLN A 14 -31.75 38.62 -24.08
N ARG A 15 -31.29 38.92 -22.88
CA ARG A 15 -31.71 40.12 -22.17
C ARG A 15 -31.25 41.42 -22.86
N LEU A 16 -30.04 41.38 -23.44
CA LEU A 16 -29.54 42.51 -24.26
C LEU A 16 -30.39 42.73 -25.49
N ALA A 17 -30.77 41.67 -26.19
CA ALA A 17 -31.63 41.76 -27.38
C ALA A 17 -33.06 42.25 -27.05
N GLU A 18 -33.61 41.85 -25.90
CA GLU A 18 -34.90 42.37 -25.41
C GLU A 18 -34.85 43.88 -25.10
N LEU A 19 -33.79 44.31 -24.38
CA LEU A 19 -33.60 45.73 -24.06
C LEU A 19 -33.37 46.60 -25.30
N GLU A 20 -32.67 46.09 -26.33
CA GLU A 20 -32.50 46.77 -27.57
C GLU A 20 -33.81 46.88 -28.36
N ARG A 21 -34.71 45.89 -28.27
CA ARG A 21 -36.03 45.93 -28.91
C ARG A 21 -36.94 46.93 -28.19
N GLU A 22 -36.96 46.89 -26.85
CA GLU A 22 -37.74 47.83 -26.04
C GLU A 22 -37.30 49.30 -26.26
N ASN A 23 -36.00 49.53 -26.38
CA ASN A 23 -35.42 50.83 -26.67
C ASN A 23 -35.81 51.33 -28.09
N ARG A 24 -35.88 50.43 -29.09
CA ARG A 24 -36.39 50.77 -30.45
C ARG A 24 -37.86 51.14 -30.42
N GLU A 25 -38.69 50.41 -29.69
CA GLU A 25 -40.12 50.70 -29.57
C GLU A 25 -40.37 52.04 -28.84
N LEU A 26 -39.62 52.32 -27.76
CA LEU A 26 -39.68 53.59 -27.06
C LEU A 26 -39.25 54.76 -27.94
N ARG A 27 -38.20 54.62 -28.75
CA ARG A 27 -37.75 55.61 -29.73
C ARG A 27 -38.80 55.89 -30.82
N THR A 28 -39.53 54.86 -31.24
CA THR A 28 -40.62 55.01 -32.26
C THR A 28 -41.83 55.71 -31.66
N ARG A 29 -42.17 55.48 -30.42
CA ARG A 29 -43.24 56.20 -29.74
C ARG A 29 -42.90 57.65 -29.41
N LEU A 30 -41.64 57.98 -29.14
CA LEU A 30 -41.18 59.37 -28.90
C LEU A 30 -41.09 60.20 -30.18
N ARG A 31 -40.85 59.58 -31.37
CA ARG A 31 -40.85 60.27 -32.69
C ARG A 31 -42.21 60.68 -33.13
N GLY A 32 -43.31 60.21 -32.51
CA GLY A 32 -44.67 60.54 -32.85
C GLY A 32 -45.26 61.79 -32.19
N GLN A 33 -44.50 62.41 -31.24
CA GLN A 33 -45.05 63.63 -30.54
C GLN A 33 -44.01 64.75 -30.53
N SER A 34 -44.27 65.80 -31.32
CA SER A 34 -43.85 67.20 -31.22
C SER A 34 -42.74 67.71 -32.14
N PRO A 35 -42.89 68.97 -32.60
CA PRO A 35 -41.97 69.59 -33.52
C PRO A 35 -40.94 70.46 -32.78
N GLY A 36 -39.75 70.50 -33.34
CA GLY A 36 -38.87 71.65 -33.30
C GLY A 36 -37.77 71.74 -32.30
N TYR A 37 -36.52 71.60 -32.77
CA TYR A 37 -35.29 72.33 -32.46
C TYR A 37 -34.65 72.32 -31.07
N VAL A 38 -35.30 71.88 -29.99
CA VAL A 38 -34.70 71.79 -28.63
C VAL A 38 -34.52 70.35 -28.15
N ALA A 39 -35.17 69.39 -28.82
CA ALA A 39 -35.18 67.99 -28.39
C ALA A 39 -33.91 67.19 -28.81
N ASP A 40 -33.20 67.58 -29.89
CA ASP A 40 -32.00 66.84 -30.33
C ASP A 40 -30.83 67.02 -29.38
N ASN A 41 -30.59 68.23 -28.84
CA ASN A 41 -29.52 68.44 -27.83
C ASN A 41 -29.77 67.78 -26.44
N LEU A 42 -31.04 67.67 -26.06
CA LEU A 42 -31.41 67.00 -24.78
C LEU A 42 -31.38 65.48 -24.90
N SER A 43 -31.66 64.91 -26.09
CA SER A 43 -31.57 63.48 -26.35
C SER A 43 -30.15 62.97 -26.45
N ASP A 44 -29.26 63.76 -27.04
CA ASP A 44 -27.82 63.45 -27.13
C ASP A 44 -27.16 63.50 -25.74
N HIS A 45 -27.50 64.54 -24.96
CA HIS A 45 -26.96 64.66 -23.58
C HIS A 45 -27.47 63.54 -22.66
N ALA A 46 -28.74 63.14 -22.77
CA ALA A 46 -29.28 62.04 -22.00
C ALA A 46 -28.64 60.68 -22.42
N SER A 47 -28.36 60.51 -23.69
CA SER A 47 -27.68 59.33 -24.23
C SER A 47 -26.21 59.24 -23.78
N GLU A 48 -25.49 60.35 -23.78
CA GLU A 48 -24.12 60.45 -23.29
C GLU A 48 -24.04 60.15 -21.76
N LEU A 49 -24.95 60.70 -20.94
CA LEU A 49 -25.02 60.39 -19.52
C LEU A 49 -25.34 58.94 -19.26
N GLN A 50 -26.22 58.33 -20.03
CA GLN A 50 -26.58 56.94 -19.91
C GLN A 50 -25.40 56.00 -20.26
N LEU A 51 -24.68 56.30 -21.35
CA LEU A 51 -23.48 55.57 -21.75
C LEU A 51 -22.35 55.69 -20.71
N LYS A 52 -22.17 56.88 -20.14
CA LYS A 52 -21.20 57.09 -19.04
C LYS A 52 -21.58 56.28 -17.83
N GLN A 53 -22.84 56.27 -17.41
CA GLN A 53 -23.32 55.48 -16.30
C GLN A 53 -23.09 53.97 -16.50
N ILE A 54 -23.37 53.48 -17.72
CA ILE A 54 -23.08 52.08 -18.05
C ILE A 54 -21.60 51.76 -17.92
N ALA A 55 -20.74 52.63 -18.49
CA ALA A 55 -19.28 52.44 -18.40
C ALA A 55 -18.78 52.50 -16.96
N ASP A 56 -19.33 53.36 -16.11
CA ASP A 56 -18.94 53.54 -14.70
C ASP A 56 -19.33 52.33 -13.83
N HIS A 57 -20.38 51.59 -14.20
CA HIS A 57 -20.80 50.37 -13.47
C HIS A 57 -20.08 49.08 -13.92
N LEU A 58 -19.34 49.15 -15.03
CA LEU A 58 -18.58 47.98 -15.49
C LEU A 58 -17.29 47.80 -14.67
N PRO A 59 -16.97 46.57 -14.19
CA PRO A 59 -15.77 46.30 -13.40
C PRO A 59 -14.53 46.15 -14.32
N ALA A 60 -14.39 47.06 -15.28
CA ALA A 60 -13.30 47.08 -16.25
C ALA A 60 -12.85 48.52 -16.50
N LEU A 61 -11.56 48.72 -16.75
CA LEU A 61 -11.10 50.05 -17.22
C LEU A 61 -11.58 50.30 -18.64
N ILE A 62 -12.27 51.38 -18.83
CA ILE A 62 -12.70 51.82 -20.16
C ILE A 62 -12.19 53.24 -20.38
N ALA A 63 -11.43 53.44 -21.43
CA ALA A 63 -10.94 54.76 -21.78
C ALA A 63 -10.97 55.00 -23.29
N TYR A 64 -11.07 56.28 -23.67
CA TYR A 64 -10.75 56.76 -25.00
C TYR A 64 -9.53 57.67 -24.93
N VAL A 65 -8.55 57.39 -25.78
CA VAL A 65 -7.27 58.09 -25.87
C VAL A 65 -7.16 58.63 -27.32
N ASP A 66 -6.89 59.91 -27.48
CA ASP A 66 -6.75 60.54 -28.79
C ASP A 66 -5.42 60.18 -29.52
N ALA A 67 -5.28 60.66 -30.74
CA ALA A 67 -4.07 60.43 -31.53
C ALA A 67 -2.78 61.02 -30.93
N ASP A 68 -2.90 62.00 -30.05
CA ASP A 68 -1.79 62.59 -29.28
C ASP A 68 -1.55 61.83 -27.95
N GLN A 69 -2.17 60.68 -27.83
CA GLN A 69 -2.08 59.79 -26.65
C GLN A 69 -2.53 60.47 -25.35
N ARG A 70 -3.56 61.32 -25.40
CA ARG A 70 -4.16 61.99 -24.24
C ARG A 70 -5.53 61.41 -23.96
N TYR A 71 -5.80 61.15 -22.66
CA TYR A 71 -7.11 60.71 -22.20
C TYR A 71 -8.20 61.74 -22.55
N ARG A 72 -9.24 61.31 -23.19
CA ARG A 72 -10.47 62.10 -23.48
C ARG A 72 -11.70 61.57 -22.79
N PHE A 73 -11.66 60.32 -22.40
CA PHE A 73 -12.68 59.65 -21.59
C PHE A 73 -12.03 58.54 -20.79
N ASN A 74 -12.48 58.37 -19.59
CA ASN A 74 -12.23 57.18 -18.76
C ASN A 74 -13.37 57.03 -17.72
N ASN A 75 -13.69 55.78 -17.41
CA ASN A 75 -14.76 55.45 -16.46
C ASN A 75 -14.27 55.49 -14.99
N GLN A 76 -15.26 55.40 -14.08
CA GLN A 76 -15.01 55.45 -12.62
C GLN A 76 -14.07 54.35 -12.12
N ALA A 77 -13.94 53.22 -12.83
CA ALA A 77 -13.05 52.12 -12.47
C ALA A 77 -11.59 52.55 -12.36
N TYR A 78 -11.16 53.62 -13.07
CA TYR A 78 -9.80 54.16 -13.00
C TYR A 78 -9.45 54.62 -11.59
N GLU A 79 -10.40 55.20 -10.84
CA GLU A 79 -10.16 55.61 -9.44
C GLU A 79 -9.83 54.42 -8.55
N SER A 80 -10.60 53.35 -8.66
CA SER A 80 -10.37 52.13 -7.86
C SER A 80 -9.13 51.35 -8.25
N TRP A 81 -8.69 51.39 -9.50
CA TRP A 81 -7.55 50.62 -9.99
C TRP A 81 -6.24 51.40 -9.92
N ILE A 82 -6.27 52.69 -10.33
CA ILE A 82 -5.07 53.54 -10.54
C ILE A 82 -4.99 54.60 -9.45
N GLY A 83 -6.05 54.85 -8.71
CA GLY A 83 -6.11 55.89 -7.68
C GLY A 83 -6.25 57.31 -8.23
N GLN A 84 -6.67 57.47 -9.48
CA GLN A 84 -6.85 58.78 -10.17
C GLN A 84 -8.30 58.87 -10.66
N THR A 85 -8.93 60.04 -10.37
CA THR A 85 -10.30 60.27 -10.81
C THR A 85 -10.36 60.54 -12.31
N PRO A 86 -11.51 60.25 -12.97
CA PRO A 86 -11.70 60.52 -14.36
C PRO A 86 -11.39 61.96 -14.76
N GLU A 87 -11.75 62.92 -13.92
CA GLU A 87 -11.54 64.33 -14.16
C GLU A 87 -10.02 64.71 -14.10
N SER A 88 -9.26 64.07 -13.20
CA SER A 88 -7.83 64.31 -13.09
C SER A 88 -7.02 63.76 -14.26
N LEU A 89 -7.53 62.77 -14.94
CA LEU A 89 -6.88 62.14 -16.10
C LEU A 89 -7.24 62.84 -17.45
N TYR A 90 -8.31 63.65 -17.51
CA TYR A 90 -8.72 64.29 -18.75
C TYR A 90 -7.59 65.21 -19.29
N GLY A 91 -7.17 64.98 -20.55
CA GLY A 91 -6.09 65.70 -21.19
C GLY A 91 -4.66 65.31 -20.78
N VAL A 92 -4.50 64.45 -19.77
CA VAL A 92 -3.20 63.94 -19.38
C VAL A 92 -2.67 62.96 -20.42
N HIS A 93 -1.37 63.02 -20.73
CA HIS A 93 -0.75 62.07 -21.64
C HIS A 93 -0.64 60.70 -20.96
N LEU A 94 -0.93 59.63 -21.73
CA LEU A 94 -0.97 58.25 -21.21
C LEU A 94 0.29 57.85 -20.47
N ARG A 95 1.49 58.26 -20.95
CA ARG A 95 2.77 58.03 -20.29
C ARG A 95 2.83 58.60 -18.87
N ASP A 96 2.28 59.79 -18.69
CA ASP A 96 2.31 60.50 -17.39
C ASP A 96 1.28 59.86 -16.42
N ALA A 97 0.19 59.36 -16.94
CA ALA A 97 -0.86 58.69 -16.14
C ALA A 97 -0.45 57.30 -15.66
N VAL A 98 0.14 56.46 -16.52
CA VAL A 98 0.49 55.09 -16.17
C VAL A 98 1.94 54.93 -15.68
N GLY A 99 2.76 55.97 -15.86
CA GLY A 99 4.21 55.98 -15.54
C GLY A 99 5.07 55.37 -16.66
N ALA A 100 6.30 55.82 -16.76
CA ALA A 100 7.23 55.43 -17.80
C ALA A 100 7.44 53.92 -17.97
N PRO A 101 7.64 53.11 -16.90
CA PRO A 101 7.84 51.70 -17.07
C PRO A 101 6.61 50.93 -17.60
N ALA A 102 5.40 51.31 -17.17
CA ALA A 102 4.15 50.70 -17.66
C ALA A 102 3.88 51.14 -19.10
N TYR A 103 4.12 52.40 -19.42
CA TYR A 103 3.99 52.95 -20.77
C TYR A 103 4.86 52.22 -21.79
N GLU A 104 6.15 52.02 -21.49
CA GLU A 104 7.07 51.31 -22.39
C GLU A 104 6.61 49.88 -22.70
N ARG A 105 5.97 49.25 -21.76
CA ARG A 105 5.38 47.90 -21.93
C ARG A 105 4.19 47.89 -22.88
N VAL A 106 3.31 48.90 -22.77
CA VAL A 106 2.08 48.95 -23.57
C VAL A 106 2.26 49.71 -24.89
N ARG A 107 3.39 50.46 -25.05
CA ARG A 107 3.70 51.26 -26.25
C ARG A 107 3.53 50.53 -27.57
N PRO A 108 4.01 49.28 -27.76
CA PRO A 108 3.82 48.56 -29.02
C PRO A 108 2.35 48.38 -29.39
N TYR A 109 1.49 48.15 -28.40
CA TYR A 109 0.05 47.97 -28.60
C TYR A 109 -0.66 49.32 -28.93
N ILE A 110 -0.19 50.40 -28.32
CA ILE A 110 -0.67 51.76 -28.60
C ILE A 110 -0.30 52.14 -30.02
N GLU A 111 0.96 51.94 -30.45
CA GLU A 111 1.45 52.24 -31.79
C GLU A 111 0.66 51.42 -32.86
N ALA A 112 0.41 50.13 -32.60
CA ALA A 112 -0.40 49.29 -33.47
C ALA A 112 -1.86 49.81 -33.59
N ALA A 113 -2.48 50.21 -32.45
CA ALA A 113 -3.82 50.78 -32.46
C ALA A 113 -3.87 52.09 -33.21
N LEU A 114 -2.87 52.97 -33.05
CA LEU A 114 -2.79 54.22 -33.83
C LEU A 114 -2.49 54.00 -35.32
N ALA A 115 -1.88 52.84 -35.67
CA ALA A 115 -1.75 52.39 -37.06
C ALA A 115 -3.03 51.79 -37.62
N GLY A 116 -4.10 51.65 -36.83
CA GLY A 116 -5.40 51.13 -37.21
C GLY A 116 -5.58 49.62 -37.00
N GLU A 117 -4.73 48.97 -36.23
CA GLU A 117 -4.83 47.56 -35.93
C GLU A 117 -5.43 47.37 -34.53
N ARG A 118 -6.47 46.50 -34.42
CA ARG A 118 -6.96 46.03 -33.11
C ARG A 118 -5.94 45.09 -32.51
N THR A 119 -5.50 45.38 -31.29
CA THR A 119 -4.45 44.59 -30.58
C THR A 119 -4.78 44.48 -29.11
N GLY A 120 -4.02 43.63 -28.39
CA GLY A 120 -4.21 43.44 -26.95
C GLY A 120 -3.13 42.57 -26.32
N HIS A 121 -3.18 42.51 -25.04
CA HIS A 121 -2.25 41.70 -24.25
C HIS A 121 -2.89 41.20 -22.97
N GLU A 122 -2.29 40.17 -22.38
CA GLU A 122 -2.63 39.66 -21.04
C GLU A 122 -1.37 39.50 -20.22
N TRP A 123 -1.31 40.07 -19.00
CA TRP A 123 -0.21 39.90 -18.07
C TRP A 123 -0.55 40.26 -16.63
N TRP A 124 0.32 39.89 -15.71
CA TRP A 124 0.28 40.39 -14.35
C TRP A 124 0.79 41.83 -14.29
N ALA A 125 -0.01 42.75 -13.82
CA ALA A 125 0.32 44.16 -13.67
C ALA A 125 0.17 44.60 -12.21
N ALA A 126 1.08 45.47 -11.76
CA ALA A 126 1.02 46.08 -10.44
C ALA A 126 0.17 47.36 -10.50
N PHE A 127 -0.81 47.44 -9.64
CA PHE A 127 -1.66 48.61 -9.42
C PHE A 127 -1.52 49.06 -7.96
N PRO A 128 -1.91 50.31 -7.60
CA PRO A 128 -1.91 50.76 -6.21
C PRO A 128 -2.68 49.84 -5.25
N GLY A 129 -3.74 49.20 -5.73
CA GLY A 129 -4.55 48.23 -5.00
C GLY A 129 -4.06 46.78 -5.00
N GLY A 130 -2.88 46.47 -5.55
CA GLY A 130 -2.30 45.15 -5.63
C GLY A 130 -1.96 44.67 -7.03
N ILE A 131 -1.53 43.42 -7.12
CA ILE A 131 -1.18 42.79 -8.42
C ILE A 131 -2.45 42.18 -9.01
N ARG A 132 -2.73 42.48 -10.28
CA ARG A 132 -3.89 41.96 -11.01
C ARG A 132 -3.45 41.29 -12.32
N TYR A 133 -4.14 40.24 -12.72
CA TYR A 133 -4.00 39.67 -14.05
C TYR A 133 -4.98 40.38 -14.99
N VAL A 134 -4.45 41.18 -15.88
CA VAL A 134 -5.25 42.09 -16.71
C VAL A 134 -5.17 41.66 -18.15
N LYS A 135 -6.36 41.58 -18.80
CA LYS A 135 -6.50 41.49 -20.23
C LYS A 135 -6.87 42.87 -20.77
N SER A 136 -6.00 43.46 -21.58
CA SER A 136 -6.23 44.76 -22.21
C SER A 136 -6.39 44.61 -23.70
N GLU A 137 -7.39 45.30 -24.25
CA GLU A 137 -7.62 45.43 -25.68
C GLU A 137 -7.56 46.90 -26.09
N TYR A 138 -6.95 47.17 -27.23
CA TYR A 138 -6.79 48.48 -27.84
C TYR A 138 -7.53 48.45 -29.17
N ILE A 139 -8.61 49.26 -29.31
CA ILE A 139 -9.51 49.24 -30.44
C ILE A 139 -9.39 50.60 -31.15
N PRO A 140 -8.89 50.64 -32.39
CA PRO A 140 -8.77 51.89 -33.15
C PRO A 140 -10.10 52.59 -33.37
N ASP A 141 -10.12 53.92 -33.18
CA ASP A 141 -11.23 54.78 -33.60
C ASP A 141 -10.98 55.30 -35.00
N ARG A 142 -11.60 54.66 -36.00
CA ARG A 142 -11.48 55.01 -37.41
C ARG A 142 -12.64 55.89 -37.83
N ARG A 143 -12.35 57.12 -38.23
CA ARG A 143 -13.33 58.04 -38.76
C ARG A 143 -13.79 57.68 -40.21
N SER A 144 -14.86 58.28 -40.67
CA SER A 144 -15.42 58.07 -42.01
C SER A 144 -14.44 58.44 -43.13
N ASP A 145 -13.49 59.34 -42.89
CA ASP A 145 -12.42 59.72 -43.81
C ASP A 145 -11.21 58.78 -43.83
N GLY A 146 -11.26 57.68 -43.00
CA GLY A 146 -10.21 56.67 -42.90
C GLY A 146 -9.11 57.01 -41.90
N ARG A 147 -9.08 58.21 -41.33
CA ARG A 147 -8.08 58.61 -40.32
C ARG A 147 -8.38 57.97 -38.99
N ILE A 148 -7.32 57.64 -38.26
CA ILE A 148 -7.42 57.19 -36.87
C ILE A 148 -7.45 58.41 -35.95
N ALA A 149 -8.57 58.60 -35.23
CA ALA A 149 -8.77 59.72 -34.33
C ALA A 149 -8.20 59.44 -32.91
N GLY A 150 -7.99 58.19 -32.61
CA GLY A 150 -7.53 57.66 -31.32
C GLY A 150 -7.82 56.19 -31.20
N PHE A 151 -7.94 55.72 -29.99
CA PHE A 151 -8.26 54.32 -29.70
C PHE A 151 -9.02 54.21 -28.38
N TYR A 152 -9.85 53.16 -28.27
CA TYR A 152 -10.47 52.74 -27.04
C TYR A 152 -9.58 51.73 -26.33
N VAL A 153 -9.51 51.81 -25.00
CA VAL A 153 -8.86 50.85 -24.13
C VAL A 153 -9.94 50.16 -23.31
N LEU A 154 -9.94 48.85 -23.34
CA LEU A 154 -10.76 48.01 -22.46
C LEU A 154 -9.82 47.09 -21.70
N ALA A 155 -9.76 47.19 -20.35
CA ALA A 155 -8.95 46.34 -19.55
C ALA A 155 -9.81 45.66 -18.49
N ALA A 156 -9.85 44.32 -18.52
CA ALA A 156 -10.61 43.47 -17.59
C ALA A 156 -9.68 42.81 -16.58
N ASP A 157 -10.12 42.76 -15.33
CA ASP A 157 -9.45 41.99 -14.26
C ASP A 157 -9.86 40.51 -14.34
N LEU A 158 -8.91 39.66 -14.66
CA LEU A 158 -9.10 38.22 -14.74
C LEU A 158 -8.37 37.50 -13.58
N THR A 159 -8.00 38.20 -12.53
CA THR A 159 -7.21 37.66 -11.41
C THR A 159 -7.90 36.48 -10.76
N GLU A 160 -9.16 36.62 -10.39
CA GLU A 160 -9.94 35.55 -9.74
C GLU A 160 -10.09 34.33 -10.66
N THR A 161 -10.37 34.56 -11.95
CA THR A 161 -10.47 33.47 -12.94
C THR A 161 -9.16 32.71 -13.06
N LYS A 162 -8.03 33.43 -13.17
CA LYS A 162 -6.70 32.81 -13.28
C LYS A 162 -6.29 32.08 -12.01
N GLN A 163 -6.57 32.64 -10.85
CA GLN A 163 -6.30 31.99 -9.55
C GLN A 163 -7.15 30.72 -9.38
N SER A 164 -8.43 30.78 -9.73
CA SER A 164 -9.32 29.60 -9.66
C SER A 164 -8.87 28.50 -10.62
N GLN A 165 -8.50 28.87 -11.86
CA GLN A 165 -7.95 27.91 -12.83
C GLN A 165 -6.64 27.27 -12.34
N ALA A 166 -5.73 28.08 -11.77
CA ALA A 166 -4.47 27.58 -11.23
C ALA A 166 -4.69 26.66 -10.02
N ALA A 167 -5.58 27.03 -9.10
CA ALA A 167 -5.93 26.20 -7.94
C ALA A 167 -6.58 24.87 -8.35
N LEU A 168 -7.47 24.89 -9.37
CA LEU A 168 -8.07 23.67 -9.91
C LEU A 168 -6.99 22.78 -10.54
N ALA A 169 -6.12 23.33 -11.39
CA ALA A 169 -5.04 22.58 -12.03
C ALA A 169 -4.07 21.97 -10.99
N GLU A 170 -3.74 22.73 -9.94
CA GLU A 170 -2.91 22.23 -8.85
C GLU A 170 -3.60 21.08 -8.10
N SER A 171 -4.90 21.22 -7.80
CA SER A 171 -5.69 20.19 -7.14
C SER A 171 -5.80 18.92 -7.99
N GLU A 172 -6.05 19.05 -9.29
CA GLU A 172 -6.08 17.93 -10.23
C GLU A 172 -4.73 17.22 -10.33
N ALA A 173 -3.63 17.99 -10.41
CA ALA A 173 -2.27 17.43 -10.42
C ALA A 173 -1.94 16.67 -9.13
N ARG A 174 -2.35 17.21 -7.98
CA ARG A 174 -2.16 16.57 -6.68
C ARG A 174 -2.96 15.27 -6.56
N LEU A 175 -4.22 15.27 -7.01
CA LEU A 175 -5.05 14.06 -7.04
C LEU A 175 -4.47 13.01 -7.97
N ARG A 176 -4.02 13.40 -9.17
CA ARG A 176 -3.38 12.49 -10.12
C ARG A 176 -2.14 11.85 -9.53
N LEU A 177 -1.27 12.66 -8.89
CA LEU A 177 -0.08 12.15 -8.21
C LEU A 177 -0.41 11.15 -7.10
N ALA A 178 -1.46 11.40 -6.31
CA ALA A 178 -1.90 10.48 -5.25
C ALA A 178 -2.40 9.15 -5.81
N ILE A 179 -3.17 9.18 -6.91
CA ILE A 179 -3.67 8.00 -7.61
C ILE A 179 -2.49 7.19 -8.19
N ASP A 180 -1.56 7.86 -8.88
CA ASP A 180 -0.41 7.23 -9.52
C ASP A 180 0.53 6.61 -8.47
N ALA A 181 0.86 7.36 -7.40
CA ALA A 181 1.71 6.89 -6.31
C ALA A 181 1.08 5.73 -5.51
N GLY A 182 -0.24 5.73 -5.39
CA GLY A 182 -1.00 4.66 -4.76
C GLY A 182 -1.22 3.45 -5.66
N HIS A 183 -0.77 3.48 -6.92
CA HIS A 183 -1.06 2.47 -7.95
C HIS A 183 -2.55 2.12 -8.02
N MET A 184 -3.40 3.15 -7.83
CA MET A 184 -4.85 2.99 -7.81
C MET A 184 -5.40 3.09 -9.23
N ALA A 185 -6.24 2.15 -9.59
CA ALA A 185 -7.06 2.23 -10.79
C ALA A 185 -8.38 2.92 -10.47
N VAL A 186 -8.83 3.81 -11.32
CA VAL A 186 -10.13 4.50 -11.18
C VAL A 186 -11.11 3.92 -12.17
N TRP A 187 -12.34 3.73 -11.74
CA TRP A 187 -13.43 3.26 -12.56
C TRP A 187 -14.75 3.93 -12.19
N GLU A 188 -15.64 3.98 -13.14
CA GLU A 188 -16.96 4.55 -13.02
C GLU A 188 -17.95 3.77 -13.88
N VAL A 189 -19.12 3.47 -13.33
CA VAL A 189 -20.23 2.82 -14.03
C VAL A 189 -21.46 3.71 -13.93
N GLU A 190 -22.03 4.08 -15.07
CA GLU A 190 -23.34 4.68 -15.15
C GLU A 190 -24.39 3.57 -15.28
N MET A 191 -25.23 3.42 -14.26
CA MET A 191 -26.12 2.26 -14.15
C MET A 191 -27.26 2.27 -15.18
N ALA A 192 -27.70 3.46 -15.63
CA ALA A 192 -28.79 3.58 -16.57
C ALA A 192 -28.41 3.10 -17.99
N THR A 193 -27.16 3.31 -18.39
CA THR A 193 -26.63 3.01 -19.73
C THR A 193 -25.68 1.82 -19.73
N ASP A 194 -25.33 1.28 -18.54
CA ASP A 194 -24.25 0.31 -18.31
C ASP A 194 -22.93 0.75 -18.93
N THR A 195 -22.71 2.10 -18.97
CA THR A 195 -21.50 2.68 -19.53
C THR A 195 -20.39 2.64 -18.50
N LEU A 196 -19.28 2.01 -18.88
CA LEU A 196 -18.10 1.86 -18.06
C LEU A 196 -17.00 2.81 -18.52
N THR A 197 -16.50 3.63 -17.62
CA THR A 197 -15.31 4.46 -17.81
C THR A 197 -14.21 3.96 -16.88
N VAL A 198 -13.03 3.68 -17.43
CA VAL A 198 -11.89 3.11 -16.65
C VAL A 198 -10.60 3.84 -16.95
N SER A 199 -9.76 3.97 -15.94
CA SER A 199 -8.39 4.43 -16.15
C SER A 199 -7.55 3.35 -16.84
N PRO A 200 -6.44 3.72 -17.51
CA PRO A 200 -5.50 2.76 -18.10
C PRO A 200 -4.95 1.76 -17.05
N GLU A 201 -4.84 2.19 -15.80
CA GLU A 201 -4.38 1.38 -14.69
C GLU A 201 -5.31 0.19 -14.42
N LEU A 202 -6.64 0.37 -14.52
CA LEU A 202 -7.57 -0.75 -14.32
C LEU A 202 -7.34 -1.85 -15.36
N LYS A 203 -7.06 -1.48 -16.61
CA LYS A 203 -6.75 -2.45 -17.65
C LYS A 203 -5.50 -3.26 -17.30
N ARG A 204 -4.46 -2.60 -16.75
CA ARG A 204 -3.24 -3.27 -16.26
C ARG A 204 -3.53 -4.20 -15.08
N LEU A 205 -4.37 -3.78 -14.12
CA LEU A 205 -4.80 -4.62 -13.00
C LEU A 205 -5.60 -5.86 -13.43
N LEU A 206 -6.12 -5.86 -14.65
CA LEU A 206 -6.80 -7.00 -15.27
C LEU A 206 -5.87 -7.80 -16.20
N GLY A 207 -4.59 -7.46 -16.27
CA GLY A 207 -3.60 -8.10 -17.16
C GLY A 207 -3.83 -7.77 -18.63
N LEU A 208 -4.42 -6.61 -18.96
CA LEU A 208 -4.80 -6.24 -20.32
C LEU A 208 -3.97 -5.10 -20.89
N SER A 209 -3.96 -4.99 -22.21
CA SER A 209 -3.37 -3.85 -22.88
C SER A 209 -4.12 -2.56 -22.51
N PRO A 210 -3.40 -1.43 -22.35
CA PRO A 210 -4.02 -0.11 -22.11
C PRO A 210 -5.03 0.30 -23.16
N ASP A 211 -4.89 -0.18 -24.39
CA ASP A 211 -5.75 0.13 -25.54
C ASP A 211 -6.98 -0.80 -25.64
N ALA A 212 -7.10 -1.81 -24.76
CA ALA A 212 -8.23 -2.72 -24.78
C ALA A 212 -9.54 -1.96 -24.57
N ASN A 213 -10.54 -2.23 -25.42
CA ASN A 213 -11.89 -1.76 -25.18
C ASN A 213 -12.62 -2.75 -24.28
N LEU A 214 -13.10 -2.31 -23.13
CA LEU A 214 -13.70 -3.16 -22.11
C LEU A 214 -15.15 -2.76 -21.87
N SER A 215 -16.02 -3.72 -21.91
CA SER A 215 -17.37 -3.61 -21.37
C SER A 215 -17.40 -4.03 -19.89
N THR A 216 -18.48 -3.68 -19.20
CA THR A 216 -18.73 -4.11 -17.83
C THR A 216 -18.73 -5.63 -17.71
N GLU A 217 -19.27 -6.32 -18.72
CA GLU A 217 -19.36 -7.79 -18.71
C GLU A 217 -18.00 -8.45 -18.97
N ASP A 218 -17.11 -7.84 -19.77
CA ASP A 218 -15.73 -8.33 -19.96
C ASP A 218 -14.93 -8.34 -18.64
N ILE A 219 -15.17 -7.35 -17.78
CA ILE A 219 -14.57 -7.32 -16.44
C ILE A 219 -15.20 -8.38 -15.54
N ARG A 220 -16.54 -8.47 -15.53
CA ARG A 220 -17.27 -9.43 -14.71
C ARG A 220 -16.96 -10.88 -15.06
N ALA A 221 -16.70 -11.17 -16.34
CA ALA A 221 -16.30 -12.49 -16.82
C ALA A 221 -14.94 -12.95 -16.30
N ARG A 222 -14.12 -12.02 -15.81
CA ARG A 222 -12.79 -12.32 -15.24
C ARG A 222 -12.82 -12.60 -13.74
N TYR A 223 -13.96 -12.40 -13.08
CA TYR A 223 -14.07 -12.70 -11.66
C TYR A 223 -14.01 -14.23 -11.44
N VAL A 224 -13.28 -14.64 -10.41
CA VAL A 224 -13.30 -16.03 -9.97
C VAL A 224 -14.75 -16.43 -9.63
N PRO A 225 -15.20 -17.65 -9.98
CA PRO A 225 -16.54 -18.12 -9.66
C PRO A 225 -16.90 -17.90 -8.18
N GLY A 226 -18.08 -17.31 -7.94
CA GLY A 226 -18.58 -16.94 -6.63
C GLY A 226 -18.27 -15.51 -6.19
N ASP A 227 -17.22 -14.86 -6.71
CA ASP A 227 -16.87 -13.50 -6.32
C ASP A 227 -17.88 -12.46 -6.85
N ARG A 228 -18.49 -12.72 -8.01
CA ARG A 228 -19.55 -11.87 -8.59
C ARG A 228 -20.79 -11.83 -7.69
N GLU A 229 -21.21 -12.98 -7.20
CA GLU A 229 -22.37 -13.11 -6.29
C GLU A 229 -22.07 -12.45 -4.96
N ARG A 230 -20.87 -12.65 -4.42
CA ARG A 230 -20.42 -12.00 -3.18
C ARG A 230 -20.40 -10.47 -3.31
N LEU A 231 -19.85 -9.92 -4.40
CA LEU A 231 -19.86 -8.48 -4.67
C LEU A 231 -21.30 -7.94 -4.72
N ARG A 232 -22.20 -8.65 -5.43
CA ARG A 232 -23.61 -8.27 -5.54
C ARG A 232 -24.30 -8.25 -4.17
N SER A 233 -24.07 -9.26 -3.34
CA SER A 233 -24.61 -9.35 -1.98
C SER A 233 -24.10 -8.20 -1.11
N THR A 234 -22.79 -7.94 -1.14
CA THR A 234 -22.18 -6.84 -0.38
C THR A 234 -22.77 -5.48 -0.77
N LEU A 235 -22.95 -5.23 -2.08
CA LEU A 235 -23.58 -4.00 -2.57
C LEU A 235 -25.05 -3.89 -2.12
N ALA A 236 -25.83 -4.97 -2.22
CA ALA A 236 -27.23 -4.98 -1.80
C ALA A 236 -27.39 -4.76 -0.29
N GLU A 237 -26.53 -5.38 0.52
CA GLU A 237 -26.52 -5.19 1.97
C GLU A 237 -26.14 -3.75 2.37
N ALA A 238 -25.16 -3.13 1.69
CA ALA A 238 -24.79 -1.76 1.92
C ALA A 238 -25.96 -0.81 1.61
N LEU A 239 -26.61 -0.99 0.46
CA LEU A 239 -27.78 -0.21 0.06
C LEU A 239 -28.92 -0.36 1.05
N ALA A 240 -29.19 -1.58 1.54
CA ALA A 240 -30.23 -1.84 2.54
C ALA A 240 -29.97 -1.13 3.88
N ARG A 241 -28.71 -0.92 4.24
CA ARG A 241 -28.29 -0.14 5.42
C ARG A 241 -28.26 1.37 5.19
N GLY A 242 -28.42 1.82 3.94
CA GLY A 242 -28.28 3.22 3.56
C GLY A 242 -26.81 3.66 3.39
N ASP A 243 -25.87 2.73 3.41
CA ASP A 243 -24.46 3.00 3.16
C ASP A 243 -24.23 3.29 1.68
N ARG A 244 -23.48 4.35 1.40
CA ARG A 244 -23.09 4.71 0.01
C ARG A 244 -21.68 4.25 -0.33
N HIS A 245 -20.88 3.90 0.66
CA HIS A 245 -19.51 3.45 0.52
C HIS A 245 -19.45 1.92 0.69
N VAL A 246 -18.75 1.27 -0.22
CA VAL A 246 -18.54 -0.17 -0.19
C VAL A 246 -17.07 -0.47 -0.36
N GLU A 247 -16.55 -1.35 0.49
CA GLU A 247 -15.22 -1.92 0.35
C GLU A 247 -15.35 -3.44 0.27
N THR A 248 -14.69 -4.06 -0.71
CA THR A 248 -14.70 -5.50 -0.88
C THR A 248 -13.46 -5.97 -1.62
N GLU A 249 -13.03 -7.19 -1.29
CA GLU A 249 -11.96 -7.88 -1.99
C GLU A 249 -12.55 -8.84 -3.02
N LEU A 250 -11.96 -8.91 -4.18
CA LEU A 250 -12.35 -9.88 -5.21
C LEU A 250 -11.12 -10.41 -5.96
N ARG A 251 -11.29 -11.59 -6.54
CA ARG A 251 -10.25 -12.26 -7.33
C ARG A 251 -10.58 -12.16 -8.80
N VAL A 252 -9.56 -11.83 -9.57
CA VAL A 252 -9.63 -11.77 -11.03
C VAL A 252 -8.67 -12.75 -11.66
N VAL A 253 -9.05 -13.34 -12.76
CA VAL A 253 -8.22 -14.25 -13.55
C VAL A 253 -7.60 -13.45 -14.69
N TRP A 254 -6.28 -13.40 -14.75
CA TRP A 254 -5.55 -12.78 -15.83
C TRP A 254 -5.55 -13.66 -17.09
N PRO A 255 -5.18 -13.11 -18.27
CA PRO A 255 -5.12 -13.89 -19.52
C PRO A 255 -4.16 -15.11 -19.49
N ASP A 256 -3.15 -15.08 -18.64
CA ASP A 256 -2.20 -16.19 -18.42
C ASP A 256 -2.72 -17.26 -17.45
N GLY A 257 -3.93 -17.08 -16.91
CA GLY A 257 -4.54 -17.96 -15.93
C GLY A 257 -4.19 -17.67 -14.48
N SER A 258 -3.29 -16.73 -14.20
CA SER A 258 -2.94 -16.34 -12.83
C SER A 258 -4.10 -15.63 -12.14
N ILE A 259 -4.21 -15.83 -10.81
CA ILE A 259 -5.24 -15.20 -9.98
C ILE A 259 -4.61 -14.02 -9.24
N HIS A 260 -5.26 -12.85 -9.38
CA HIS A 260 -4.89 -11.61 -8.71
C HIS A 260 -6.00 -11.15 -7.78
N TRP A 261 -5.62 -10.62 -6.63
CA TRP A 261 -6.54 -10.06 -5.65
C TRP A 261 -6.66 -8.56 -5.84
N LEU A 262 -7.87 -8.08 -5.98
CA LEU A 262 -8.18 -6.67 -6.06
C LEU A 262 -9.00 -6.22 -4.85
N LEU A 263 -8.60 -5.12 -4.23
CA LEU A 263 -9.41 -4.38 -3.27
C LEU A 263 -10.20 -3.33 -4.03
N LEU A 264 -11.52 -3.40 -3.98
CA LEU A 264 -12.43 -2.41 -4.54
C LEU A 264 -12.98 -1.53 -3.45
N ARG A 265 -12.90 -0.21 -3.65
CA ARG A 265 -13.61 0.80 -2.87
C ARG A 265 -14.51 1.57 -3.81
N ALA A 266 -15.78 1.62 -3.51
CA ALA A 266 -16.79 2.22 -4.36
C ALA A 266 -17.69 3.17 -3.59
N GLU A 267 -18.12 4.23 -4.25
CA GLU A 267 -19.14 5.16 -3.79
C GLU A 267 -20.33 5.13 -4.75
N MET A 268 -21.52 4.91 -4.20
CA MET A 268 -22.78 4.90 -4.91
C MET A 268 -23.44 6.27 -4.84
N GLN A 269 -23.65 6.91 -5.98
CA GLN A 269 -24.21 8.27 -6.09
C GLN A 269 -25.62 8.25 -6.61
N ASP A 270 -26.39 9.27 -6.23
CA ASP A 270 -27.77 9.52 -6.69
C ASP A 270 -28.68 8.29 -6.56
N VAL A 271 -28.64 7.65 -5.39
CA VAL A 271 -29.47 6.46 -5.09
C VAL A 271 -30.95 6.84 -5.03
N LYS A 272 -31.76 6.28 -5.94
CA LYS A 272 -33.22 6.38 -5.97
C LYS A 272 -33.81 4.99 -5.93
N ASP A 273 -34.78 4.77 -5.06
CA ASP A 273 -35.46 3.48 -4.90
C ASP A 273 -34.50 2.28 -4.70
N GLY A 274 -33.37 2.51 -4.02
CA GLY A 274 -32.35 1.48 -3.78
C GLY A 274 -31.47 1.17 -5.00
N ILE A 275 -31.53 1.97 -6.08
CA ILE A 275 -30.71 1.83 -7.27
C ILE A 275 -29.83 3.07 -7.41
N PRO A 276 -28.49 2.94 -7.39
CA PRO A 276 -27.58 4.05 -7.67
C PRO A 276 -27.68 4.42 -9.14
N ALA A 277 -27.69 5.72 -9.46
CA ALA A 277 -27.59 6.18 -10.84
C ALA A 277 -26.17 6.01 -11.37
N ARG A 278 -25.18 6.19 -10.48
CA ARG A 278 -23.75 6.16 -10.80
C ARG A 278 -22.98 5.51 -9.66
N THR A 279 -22.01 4.70 -10.00
CA THR A 279 -21.05 4.13 -9.03
C THR A 279 -19.64 4.42 -9.52
N LEU A 280 -18.85 5.07 -8.68
CA LEU A 280 -17.45 5.34 -8.97
C LEU A 280 -16.58 4.74 -7.88
N GLY A 281 -15.34 4.40 -8.22
CA GLY A 281 -14.47 3.79 -7.24
C GLY A 281 -13.02 3.66 -7.69
N VAL A 282 -12.26 3.10 -6.78
CA VAL A 282 -10.87 2.74 -7.02
C VAL A 282 -10.67 1.25 -6.83
N ALA A 283 -9.71 0.70 -7.55
CA ALA A 283 -9.23 -0.67 -7.40
C ALA A 283 -7.73 -0.66 -7.14
N LEU A 284 -7.28 -1.53 -6.24
CA LEU A 284 -5.87 -1.74 -5.91
C LEU A 284 -5.55 -3.22 -6.05
N ASP A 285 -4.35 -3.53 -6.55
CA ASP A 285 -3.80 -4.88 -6.48
C ASP A 285 -3.26 -5.13 -5.07
N ILE A 286 -3.82 -6.13 -4.40
CA ILE A 286 -3.41 -6.58 -3.07
C ILE A 286 -2.84 -8.01 -3.11
N THR A 287 -2.45 -8.51 -4.29
CA THR A 287 -2.00 -9.89 -4.49
C THR A 287 -0.78 -10.21 -3.63
N GLU A 288 0.23 -9.34 -3.63
CA GLU A 288 1.44 -9.55 -2.84
C GLU A 288 1.16 -9.48 -1.34
N MET A 289 0.25 -8.62 -0.91
CA MET A 289 -0.20 -8.56 0.49
C MET A 289 -0.90 -9.87 0.90
N LYS A 290 -1.79 -10.42 0.05
CA LYS A 290 -2.47 -11.69 0.32
C LYS A 290 -1.52 -12.87 0.34
N LYS A 291 -0.54 -12.94 -0.57
CA LYS A 291 0.52 -13.95 -0.54
C LYS A 291 1.35 -13.91 0.74
N ALA A 292 1.70 -12.70 1.19
CA ALA A 292 2.43 -12.52 2.43
C ALA A 292 1.60 -12.97 3.66
N GLU A 293 0.29 -12.64 3.69
CA GLU A 293 -0.64 -13.06 4.73
C GLU A 293 -0.80 -14.60 4.76
N GLU A 294 -0.99 -15.23 3.59
CA GLU A 294 -1.06 -16.69 3.47
C GLU A 294 0.23 -17.36 3.91
N HIS A 295 1.38 -16.84 3.49
CA HIS A 295 2.68 -17.36 3.92
C HIS A 295 2.88 -17.23 5.44
N GLN A 296 2.54 -16.10 6.02
CA GLN A 296 2.57 -15.90 7.46
C GLN A 296 1.67 -16.90 8.20
N GLN A 297 0.47 -17.16 7.68
CA GLN A 297 -0.47 -18.11 8.27
C GLN A 297 0.08 -19.56 8.23
N LEU A 298 0.74 -19.92 7.12
CA LEU A 298 1.42 -21.23 7.01
C LEU A 298 2.51 -21.38 8.07
N LEU A 299 3.36 -20.35 8.23
CA LEU A 299 4.42 -20.35 9.24
C LEU A 299 3.85 -20.45 10.68
N ILE A 300 2.77 -19.73 10.97
CA ILE A 300 2.10 -19.80 12.28
C ILE A 300 1.54 -21.21 12.52
N ASN A 301 0.92 -21.82 11.53
CA ASN A 301 0.37 -23.17 11.64
C ASN A 301 1.49 -24.20 11.87
N GLU A 302 2.59 -24.09 11.16
CA GLU A 302 3.76 -24.95 11.34
C GLU A 302 4.37 -24.78 12.73
N LEU A 303 4.55 -23.53 13.20
CA LEU A 303 5.03 -23.24 14.55
C LEU A 303 4.10 -23.85 15.61
N ASN A 304 2.80 -23.68 15.48
CA ASN A 304 1.82 -24.26 16.40
C ASN A 304 1.91 -25.80 16.43
N HIS A 305 2.10 -26.44 15.28
CA HIS A 305 2.30 -27.89 15.20
C HIS A 305 3.57 -28.31 15.93
N ARG A 306 4.68 -27.61 15.75
CA ARG A 306 5.96 -27.86 16.45
C ARG A 306 5.82 -27.66 17.95
N VAL A 307 5.16 -26.60 18.42
CA VAL A 307 4.90 -26.35 19.84
C VAL A 307 4.10 -27.51 20.46
N LYS A 308 3.05 -27.96 19.80
CA LYS A 308 2.24 -29.11 20.27
C LYS A 308 3.08 -30.37 20.39
N ASN A 309 3.95 -30.67 19.43
CA ASN A 309 4.83 -31.86 19.45
C ASN A 309 5.82 -31.75 20.59
N THR A 310 6.45 -30.61 20.82
CA THR A 310 7.38 -30.38 21.94
C THR A 310 6.68 -30.57 23.30
N LEU A 311 5.46 -30.00 23.44
CA LEU A 311 4.68 -30.17 24.68
C LEU A 311 4.27 -31.62 24.91
N ALA A 312 3.93 -32.39 23.89
CA ALA A 312 3.64 -33.81 24.00
C ALA A 312 4.86 -34.61 24.45
N THR A 313 6.06 -34.28 23.94
CA THR A 313 7.33 -34.87 24.37
C THR A 313 7.61 -34.56 25.83
N VAL A 314 7.48 -33.29 26.28
CA VAL A 314 7.62 -32.85 27.65
C VAL A 314 6.67 -33.61 28.58
N GLN A 315 5.39 -33.71 28.16
CA GLN A 315 4.37 -34.45 28.93
C GLN A 315 4.70 -35.95 29.06
N SER A 316 5.20 -36.56 27.97
CA SER A 316 5.65 -37.95 27.99
C SER A 316 6.82 -38.16 28.95
N ILE A 317 7.84 -37.30 28.88
CA ILE A 317 9.00 -37.31 29.76
C ILE A 317 8.58 -37.20 31.24
N ALA A 318 7.75 -36.19 31.55
CA ALA A 318 7.27 -35.99 32.91
C ALA A 318 6.46 -37.19 33.42
N SER A 319 5.49 -37.68 32.61
CA SER A 319 4.65 -38.82 33.00
C SER A 319 5.43 -40.12 33.18
N GLN A 320 6.43 -40.36 32.32
CA GLN A 320 7.28 -41.54 32.45
C GLN A 320 8.22 -41.46 33.65
N SER A 321 8.82 -40.28 33.91
CA SER A 321 9.72 -40.07 35.04
C SER A 321 8.99 -40.26 36.37
N LEU A 322 7.76 -39.70 36.50
CA LEU A 322 6.94 -39.84 37.71
C LEU A 322 6.47 -41.28 37.97
N ARG A 323 6.13 -42.05 36.92
CA ARG A 323 5.64 -43.42 37.07
C ARG A 323 6.70 -44.41 37.51
N ASN A 324 7.97 -44.12 37.25
CA ASN A 324 9.04 -45.11 37.40
C ASN A 324 10.04 -44.77 38.53
N ALA A 325 9.90 -43.64 39.21
CA ALA A 325 10.70 -43.27 40.38
C ALA A 325 10.15 -43.93 41.66
N GLU A 326 11.02 -44.36 42.54
CA GLU A 326 10.65 -44.94 43.84
C GLU A 326 10.40 -43.83 44.87
N THR A 327 11.03 -42.66 44.68
CA THR A 327 10.89 -41.49 45.55
C THR A 327 10.58 -40.23 44.76
N ALA A 328 9.95 -39.24 45.43
CA ALA A 328 9.68 -37.94 44.81
C ALA A 328 10.98 -37.18 44.42
N GLY A 329 12.08 -37.42 45.17
CA GLY A 329 13.41 -36.86 44.87
C GLY A 329 13.97 -37.39 43.54
N GLU A 330 13.93 -38.70 43.35
CA GLU A 330 14.38 -39.35 42.12
C GLU A 330 13.53 -38.91 40.91
N ALA A 331 12.21 -38.83 41.13
CA ALA A 331 11.31 -38.35 40.09
C ALA A 331 11.70 -36.95 39.61
N ARG A 332 11.97 -36.05 40.54
CA ARG A 332 12.38 -34.68 40.26
C ARG A 332 13.69 -34.62 39.48
N GLU A 333 14.73 -35.30 39.99
CA GLU A 333 16.04 -35.36 39.34
C GLU A 333 15.95 -35.90 37.90
N ALA A 334 15.13 -36.97 37.71
CA ALA A 334 14.92 -37.56 36.39
C ALA A 334 14.19 -36.61 35.43
N VAL A 335 13.15 -35.91 35.88
CA VAL A 335 12.43 -34.90 35.04
C VAL A 335 13.35 -33.75 34.69
N GLU A 336 14.04 -33.16 35.70
CA GLU A 336 14.96 -32.03 35.49
C GLU A 336 16.07 -32.39 34.50
N GLY A 337 16.76 -33.54 34.72
CA GLY A 337 17.85 -33.98 33.84
C GLY A 337 17.39 -34.18 32.38
N ARG A 338 16.22 -34.78 32.17
CA ARG A 338 15.66 -35.01 30.81
C ARG A 338 15.18 -33.73 30.14
N LEU A 339 14.55 -32.82 30.90
CA LEU A 339 14.15 -31.52 30.36
C LEU A 339 15.36 -30.67 29.93
N PHE A 340 16.45 -30.71 30.72
CA PHE A 340 17.69 -30.05 30.33
C PHE A 340 18.33 -30.68 29.09
N ALA A 341 18.29 -32.03 28.95
CA ALA A 341 18.78 -32.69 27.74
C ALA A 341 17.95 -32.32 26.51
N LEU A 342 16.61 -32.32 26.69
CA LEU A 342 15.70 -31.88 25.63
C LEU A 342 15.97 -30.43 25.22
N SER A 343 16.14 -29.51 26.18
CA SER A 343 16.45 -28.11 25.92
C SER A 343 17.73 -27.92 25.10
N ARG A 344 18.82 -28.62 25.52
CA ARG A 344 20.11 -28.54 24.78
C ARG A 344 20.00 -29.08 23.36
N ALA A 345 19.34 -30.23 23.19
CA ALA A 345 19.13 -30.77 21.85
C ALA A 345 18.25 -29.86 20.99
N HIS A 346 17.23 -29.21 21.60
CA HIS A 346 16.40 -28.22 20.93
C HIS A 346 17.21 -26.98 20.52
N ASP A 347 18.17 -26.53 21.35
CA ASP A 347 19.03 -25.39 21.00
C ASP A 347 19.94 -25.71 19.81
N VAL A 348 20.48 -26.95 19.72
CA VAL A 348 21.23 -27.39 18.52
C VAL A 348 20.36 -27.36 17.29
N LEU A 349 19.17 -27.94 17.36
CA LEU A 349 18.21 -27.98 16.24
C LEU A 349 17.73 -26.59 15.80
N THR A 350 17.55 -25.68 16.76
CA THR A 350 17.13 -24.30 16.47
C THR A 350 18.21 -23.51 15.71
N ARG A 351 19.48 -23.70 16.06
CA ARG A 351 20.63 -23.14 15.36
C ARG A 351 20.68 -23.58 13.88
N GLU A 352 20.27 -24.80 13.62
CA GLU A 352 20.21 -25.43 12.27
C GLU A 352 18.82 -25.32 11.60
N ASN A 353 17.97 -24.38 12.03
CA ASN A 353 16.62 -24.14 11.48
C ASN A 353 15.71 -25.40 11.46
N TRP A 354 15.97 -26.37 12.31
CA TRP A 354 15.24 -27.64 12.37
C TRP A 354 15.36 -28.55 11.12
N ASP A 355 16.30 -28.26 10.23
CA ASP A 355 16.56 -29.12 9.05
C ASP A 355 17.38 -30.38 9.41
N GLY A 356 17.75 -30.53 10.68
CA GLY A 356 18.57 -31.60 11.22
C GLY A 356 19.71 -31.08 12.08
N ALA A 357 20.52 -31.97 12.63
CA ALA A 357 21.69 -31.60 13.45
C ALA A 357 22.86 -32.54 13.13
N TYR A 358 24.10 -32.02 13.21
CA TYR A 358 25.27 -32.86 13.12
C TYR A 358 25.40 -33.74 14.37
N LEU A 359 25.54 -35.06 14.17
CA LEU A 359 25.64 -36.01 15.28
C LEU A 359 26.78 -35.67 16.26
N ARG A 360 27.88 -35.13 15.76
CA ARG A 360 29.00 -34.67 16.59
C ARG A 360 28.56 -33.58 17.59
N GLU A 361 27.75 -32.63 17.17
CA GLU A 361 27.25 -31.55 18.04
C GLU A 361 26.25 -32.09 19.05
N VAL A 362 25.33 -32.97 18.61
CA VAL A 362 24.39 -33.65 19.50
C VAL A 362 25.11 -34.40 20.60
N VAL A 363 26.17 -35.16 20.25
CA VAL A 363 27.00 -35.91 21.22
C VAL A 363 27.70 -34.94 22.15
N GLN A 364 28.35 -33.88 21.66
CA GLN A 364 29.07 -32.90 22.47
C GLN A 364 28.16 -32.22 23.50
N GLU A 365 27.01 -31.76 23.08
CA GLU A 365 26.03 -31.11 23.96
C GLU A 365 25.43 -32.10 25.00
N ALA A 366 25.19 -33.34 24.60
CA ALA A 366 24.67 -34.36 25.50
C ALA A 366 25.66 -34.72 26.61
N ILE A 367 26.97 -34.80 26.32
CA ILE A 367 27.99 -35.14 27.30
C ILE A 367 28.54 -33.95 28.09
N ALA A 368 28.29 -32.73 27.67
CA ALA A 368 28.80 -31.50 28.30
C ALA A 368 28.60 -31.43 29.83
N PRO A 369 27.44 -31.84 30.41
CA PRO A 369 27.24 -31.83 31.86
C PRO A 369 28.13 -32.82 32.62
N PHE A 370 28.65 -33.84 31.96
CA PHE A 370 29.44 -34.92 32.54
C PHE A 370 30.96 -34.70 32.37
N GLN A 371 31.36 -33.68 31.61
CA GLN A 371 32.74 -33.26 31.45
C GLN A 371 33.16 -32.45 32.66
N GLY A 372 34.02 -33.04 33.55
CA GLY A 372 34.57 -32.30 34.69
C GLY A 372 35.65 -31.30 34.27
N HIS A 373 36.08 -30.45 35.26
CA HIS A 373 37.20 -29.52 35.06
C HIS A 373 38.51 -30.32 35.06
N GLY A 374 39.06 -30.66 33.86
CA GLY A 374 40.29 -31.41 33.73
C GLY A 374 40.43 -32.09 32.37
N HIS A 375 41.26 -33.16 32.30
CA HIS A 375 41.38 -33.94 31.05
C HIS A 375 40.05 -34.61 30.71
N SER A 376 39.63 -34.48 29.45
CA SER A 376 38.40 -35.08 28.95
C SER A 376 38.45 -36.61 29.18
N ARG A 377 37.44 -37.14 29.85
CA ARG A 377 37.24 -38.57 30.07
C ARG A 377 36.42 -39.22 28.96
N PHE A 378 36.03 -38.41 27.95
CA PHE A 378 35.30 -38.84 26.79
C PHE A 378 36.19 -38.82 25.54
N ASP A 379 36.19 -39.92 24.79
CA ASP A 379 36.81 -40.05 23.46
C ASP A 379 35.70 -40.21 22.43
N CYS A 380 35.45 -39.15 21.64
CA CYS A 380 34.36 -39.11 20.69
C CYS A 380 34.92 -39.16 19.24
N ARG A 381 34.56 -40.21 18.49
CA ARG A 381 35.04 -40.42 17.13
C ARG A 381 33.91 -40.85 16.19
N GLY A 382 33.84 -40.23 15.03
CA GLY A 382 32.92 -40.64 13.98
C GLY A 382 32.97 -39.68 12.81
N GLN A 383 32.40 -40.12 11.69
CA GLN A 383 32.24 -39.29 10.49
C GLN A 383 31.24 -38.17 10.69
N ASP A 384 31.30 -37.12 9.86
CA ASP A 384 30.32 -36.09 9.87
C ASP A 384 29.00 -36.64 9.28
N LEU A 385 27.98 -36.63 10.11
CA LEU A 385 26.65 -37.17 9.78
C LEU A 385 25.59 -36.22 10.29
N ARG A 386 24.69 -35.82 9.41
CA ARG A 386 23.53 -35.00 9.73
C ARG A 386 22.34 -35.92 10.01
N LEU A 387 21.63 -35.67 11.09
CA LEU A 387 20.51 -36.48 11.54
C LEU A 387 19.22 -35.67 11.46
N PRO A 388 18.09 -36.27 11.11
CA PRO A 388 16.78 -35.68 11.26
C PRO A 388 16.50 -35.25 12.72
N PRO A 389 15.69 -34.22 12.95
CA PRO A 389 15.44 -33.69 14.31
C PRO A 389 14.97 -34.74 15.33
N ARG A 390 14.11 -35.65 14.88
CA ARG A 390 13.57 -36.73 15.72
C ARG A 390 14.67 -37.67 16.20
N ILE A 391 15.55 -38.10 15.31
CA ILE A 391 16.67 -39.02 15.65
C ILE A 391 17.70 -38.30 16.54
N ALA A 392 18.00 -37.03 16.24
CA ALA A 392 18.91 -36.22 17.08
C ALA A 392 18.42 -36.08 18.51
N LEU A 393 17.12 -35.78 18.70
CA LEU A 393 16.51 -35.71 20.03
C LEU A 393 16.57 -37.08 20.79
N ALA A 394 16.23 -38.15 20.09
CA ALA A 394 16.25 -39.48 20.69
C ALA A 394 17.66 -39.92 21.12
N ILE A 395 18.69 -39.65 20.32
CA ILE A 395 20.09 -39.93 20.66
C ILE A 395 20.55 -39.05 21.82
N ALA A 396 20.22 -37.73 21.82
CA ALA A 396 20.58 -36.85 22.94
C ALA A 396 20.03 -37.34 24.26
N MET A 397 18.78 -37.80 24.28
CA MET A 397 18.12 -38.37 25.47
C MET A 397 18.81 -39.68 25.91
N ALA A 398 19.17 -40.56 24.98
CA ALA A 398 19.88 -41.77 25.27
C ALA A 398 21.26 -41.51 25.91
N LEU A 399 22.01 -40.59 25.31
CA LEU A 399 23.34 -40.23 25.85
C LEU A 399 23.26 -39.57 27.23
N GLN A 400 22.22 -38.78 27.48
CA GLN A 400 21.98 -38.23 28.83
C GLN A 400 21.71 -39.33 29.88
N GLU A 401 20.89 -40.31 29.53
CA GLU A 401 20.61 -41.45 30.43
C GLU A 401 21.87 -42.30 30.68
N LEU A 402 22.63 -42.60 29.60
CA LEU A 402 23.91 -43.32 29.71
C LEU A 402 24.91 -42.53 30.57
N GLY A 403 25.03 -41.21 30.35
CA GLY A 403 25.90 -40.33 31.15
C GLY A 403 25.52 -40.32 32.64
N THR A 404 24.23 -40.23 32.94
CA THR A 404 23.70 -40.27 34.31
C THR A 404 24.02 -41.60 34.96
N ASN A 405 23.81 -42.72 34.25
CA ASN A 405 24.15 -44.05 34.76
C ASN A 405 25.66 -44.23 34.98
N ALA A 406 26.49 -43.70 34.06
CA ALA A 406 27.94 -43.73 34.19
C ALA A 406 28.43 -42.97 35.44
N VAL A 407 27.78 -41.85 35.80
CA VAL A 407 28.09 -41.12 37.05
C VAL A 407 27.64 -41.89 38.30
N LYS A 408 26.45 -42.47 38.27
CA LYS A 408 25.86 -43.13 39.46
C LYS A 408 26.44 -44.52 39.69
N TYR A 409 26.72 -45.26 38.63
CA TYR A 409 27.03 -46.69 38.73
C TYR A 409 28.21 -47.15 37.85
N GLY A 410 28.63 -46.35 36.88
CA GLY A 410 29.54 -46.75 35.83
C GLY A 410 30.92 -46.08 35.86
N ALA A 411 31.50 -45.88 34.66
CA ALA A 411 32.87 -45.39 34.48
C ALA A 411 33.14 -43.98 35.06
N LEU A 412 32.13 -43.14 35.24
CA LEU A 412 32.33 -41.80 35.81
C LEU A 412 32.24 -41.77 37.36
N PHE A 413 31.89 -42.87 37.99
CA PHE A 413 31.84 -42.99 39.49
C PHE A 413 33.20 -42.76 40.13
N ASN A 414 34.28 -43.14 39.50
CA ASN A 414 35.64 -42.92 39.96
C ASN A 414 36.45 -41.97 39.08
N SER A 415 37.69 -41.64 39.43
CA SER A 415 38.54 -40.70 38.68
C SER A 415 39.27 -41.33 37.48
N THR A 416 39.30 -42.65 37.37
CA THR A 416 40.08 -43.39 36.33
C THR A 416 39.28 -43.86 35.17
N GLY A 417 37.95 -43.92 35.28
CA GLY A 417 37.08 -44.40 34.24
C GLY A 417 37.00 -43.47 33.04
N ARG A 418 36.82 -44.08 31.89
CA ARG A 418 36.72 -43.40 30.56
C ARG A 418 35.56 -43.95 29.78
N ILE A 419 35.07 -43.12 28.88
CA ILE A 419 33.98 -43.42 27.97
C ILE A 419 34.44 -43.15 26.55
N ALA A 420 34.28 -44.14 25.66
CA ALA A 420 34.46 -44.00 24.23
C ALA A 420 33.10 -43.98 23.53
N ILE A 421 32.85 -42.97 22.70
CA ILE A 421 31.65 -42.83 21.88
C ILE A 421 32.09 -42.85 20.42
N GLY A 422 31.72 -43.91 19.71
CA GLY A 422 32.05 -44.08 18.29
C GLY A 422 30.78 -44.15 17.48
N TRP A 423 30.79 -43.59 16.27
CA TRP A 423 29.68 -43.76 15.33
C TRP A 423 30.16 -43.88 13.87
N SER A 424 29.43 -44.66 13.08
CA SER A 424 29.69 -44.90 11.70
C SER A 424 28.41 -45.27 10.96
N ILE A 425 28.42 -45.10 9.64
CA ILE A 425 27.41 -45.67 8.77
C ILE A 425 27.82 -47.04 8.32
N MET A 426 26.91 -48.02 8.43
CA MET A 426 27.14 -49.41 8.01
C MET A 426 26.09 -49.79 6.96
N GLU A 427 26.48 -50.62 6.01
CA GLU A 427 25.55 -51.26 5.08
C GLU A 427 25.07 -52.59 5.71
N GLN A 428 23.77 -52.72 5.93
CA GLN A 428 23.15 -53.91 6.48
C GLN A 428 21.83 -54.23 5.75
N GLY A 429 21.70 -55.42 5.21
CA GLY A 429 20.45 -55.90 4.63
C GLY A 429 19.95 -55.13 3.41
N GLY A 430 20.85 -54.48 2.64
CA GLY A 430 20.50 -53.68 1.48
C GLY A 430 20.14 -52.22 1.75
N GLY A 431 20.27 -51.70 2.98
CA GLY A 431 20.11 -50.34 3.38
C GLY A 431 21.24 -49.82 4.25
N THR A 432 21.33 -48.50 4.37
CA THR A 432 22.30 -47.80 5.24
C THR A 432 21.75 -47.68 6.65
N ARG A 433 22.59 -47.95 7.64
CA ARG A 433 22.25 -47.78 9.07
C ARG A 433 23.34 -47.01 9.80
N LEU A 434 22.94 -46.09 10.67
CA LEU A 434 23.80 -45.50 11.67
C LEU A 434 24.05 -46.56 12.75
N GLU A 435 25.30 -46.80 13.12
CA GLU A 435 25.67 -47.48 14.34
C GLU A 435 26.39 -46.50 15.28
N LEU A 436 25.88 -46.32 16.51
CA LEU A 436 26.50 -45.53 17.56
C LEU A 436 26.81 -46.47 18.73
N ILE A 437 28.06 -46.46 19.19
CA ILE A 437 28.56 -47.32 20.27
C ILE A 437 29.04 -46.44 21.42
N TRP A 438 28.42 -46.60 22.59
CA TRP A 438 28.91 -46.10 23.87
C TRP A 438 29.61 -47.22 24.61
N LYS A 439 30.87 -47.02 25.03
CA LYS A 439 31.68 -48.02 25.74
C LYS A 439 32.34 -47.42 26.98
N GLU A 440 32.03 -47.99 28.12
CA GLU A 440 32.63 -47.65 29.41
C GLU A 440 33.83 -48.56 29.72
N THR A 441 34.86 -47.99 30.37
CA THR A 441 36.05 -48.71 30.81
C THR A 441 36.64 -48.08 32.09
N GLY A 442 37.32 -48.85 32.94
CA GLY A 442 38.04 -48.37 34.15
C GLY A 442 37.14 -47.89 35.25
N GLY A 443 35.85 -48.17 35.20
CA GLY A 443 34.90 -47.98 36.28
C GLY A 443 34.91 -49.10 37.31
N PRO A 444 34.01 -49.12 38.30
CA PRO A 444 33.79 -50.23 39.20
C PRO A 444 33.36 -51.48 38.41
N PRO A 445 33.59 -52.71 38.91
CA PRO A 445 33.12 -53.93 38.31
C PRO A 445 31.59 -53.90 38.10
N VAL A 446 31.14 -54.04 36.83
CA VAL A 446 29.70 -54.02 36.49
C VAL A 446 29.11 -55.41 36.73
N VAL A 447 27.99 -55.40 37.44
CA VAL A 447 27.18 -56.62 37.66
C VAL A 447 25.85 -56.38 36.92
N GLU A 448 25.39 -57.41 36.19
CA GLU A 448 24.09 -57.30 35.52
C GLU A 448 22.99 -57.05 36.56
N PRO A 449 22.22 -55.97 36.46
CA PRO A 449 21.22 -55.60 37.44
C PRO A 449 20.13 -56.68 37.48
N SER A 450 19.81 -57.17 38.69
CA SER A 450 18.74 -58.15 38.94
C SER A 450 17.34 -57.58 38.55
N ARG A 451 17.22 -56.26 38.46
CA ARG A 451 16.04 -55.53 38.06
C ARG A 451 16.45 -54.44 37.06
N ARG A 452 16.00 -54.54 35.82
CA ARG A 452 16.26 -53.50 34.80
C ARG A 452 15.57 -52.20 35.22
N GLY A 453 16.36 -51.20 35.56
CA GLY A 453 15.90 -49.86 35.93
C GLY A 453 15.17 -49.16 34.77
N PHE A 454 14.63 -48.01 35.08
CA PHE A 454 13.89 -47.22 34.06
C PHE A 454 14.78 -46.78 32.91
N GLY A 455 15.98 -46.23 33.19
CA GLY A 455 16.92 -45.76 32.15
C GLY A 455 17.25 -46.85 31.12
N THR A 456 17.50 -48.08 31.58
CA THR A 456 17.72 -49.23 30.69
C THR A 456 16.51 -49.57 29.82
N ARG A 457 15.31 -49.54 30.39
CA ARG A 457 14.05 -49.76 29.62
C ARG A 457 13.74 -48.65 28.63
N LEU A 458 14.03 -47.38 28.98
CA LEU A 458 13.90 -46.25 28.11
C LEU A 458 14.81 -46.44 26.87
N ILE A 459 16.06 -46.74 27.12
CA ILE A 459 17.06 -46.92 26.06
C ILE A 459 16.70 -48.15 25.18
N GLU A 460 16.41 -49.32 25.79
CA GLU A 460 16.15 -50.54 25.00
C GLU A 460 14.80 -50.57 24.29
N ARG A 461 13.75 -49.96 24.82
CA ARG A 461 12.39 -50.05 24.24
C ARG A 461 11.91 -48.76 23.60
N SER A 462 11.91 -47.66 24.36
CA SER A 462 11.37 -46.40 23.85
C SER A 462 12.25 -45.82 22.75
N LEU A 463 13.60 -45.85 22.97
CA LEU A 463 14.52 -45.35 21.96
C LEU A 463 14.50 -46.20 20.69
N ALA A 464 14.52 -47.54 20.83
CA ALA A 464 14.46 -48.45 19.67
C ALA A 464 13.19 -48.20 18.86
N GLN A 465 12.06 -47.95 19.51
CA GLN A 465 10.78 -47.62 18.84
C GLN A 465 10.81 -46.24 18.18
N GLU A 466 11.36 -45.22 18.86
CA GLU A 466 11.48 -43.87 18.29
C GLU A 466 12.46 -43.80 17.12
N LEU A 467 13.55 -44.60 17.19
CA LEU A 467 14.56 -44.67 16.15
C LEU A 467 14.19 -45.61 15.00
N HIS A 468 13.10 -46.37 15.09
CA HIS A 468 12.80 -47.47 14.16
C HIS A 468 14.01 -48.41 13.99
N GLY A 469 14.73 -48.66 15.10
CA GLY A 469 16.02 -49.34 15.10
C GLY A 469 16.20 -50.33 16.25
N ASP A 470 17.41 -50.80 16.44
CA ASP A 470 17.77 -51.77 17.48
C ASP A 470 18.69 -51.10 18.51
N VAL A 471 18.44 -51.38 19.79
CA VAL A 471 19.30 -50.92 20.87
C VAL A 471 19.66 -52.13 21.75
N ALA A 472 20.94 -52.35 21.95
CA ALA A 472 21.46 -53.43 22.79
C ALA A 472 22.38 -52.89 23.90
N ILE A 473 22.11 -53.23 25.14
CA ILE A 473 22.97 -52.91 26.29
C ILE A 473 23.57 -54.19 26.83
N THR A 474 24.91 -54.25 26.92
CA THR A 474 25.67 -55.37 27.49
C THR A 474 26.36 -54.91 28.77
N PHE A 475 26.12 -55.61 29.84
CA PHE A 475 26.76 -55.41 31.17
C PHE A 475 27.94 -56.39 31.31
N ALA A 476 29.11 -55.94 30.90
CA ALA A 476 30.33 -56.74 31.06
C ALA A 476 31.09 -56.34 32.35
N PRO A 477 31.80 -57.22 33.02
CA PRO A 477 32.56 -56.87 34.20
C PRO A 477 33.54 -55.71 34.02
N ALA A 478 34.02 -55.49 32.80
CA ALA A 478 34.95 -54.41 32.43
C ALA A 478 34.28 -53.07 32.20
N GLY A 479 32.93 -53.01 32.09
CA GLY A 479 32.17 -51.81 31.82
C GLY A 479 30.91 -52.06 30.96
N VAL A 480 30.04 -51.06 30.84
CA VAL A 480 28.81 -51.13 30.05
C VAL A 480 29.13 -50.79 28.57
N VAL A 481 28.52 -51.56 27.69
CA VAL A 481 28.51 -51.26 26.22
C VAL A 481 27.08 -51.12 25.75
N CYS A 482 26.76 -49.97 25.18
CA CYS A 482 25.48 -49.74 24.54
C CYS A 482 25.68 -49.49 23.02
N THR A 483 24.97 -50.27 22.22
CA THR A 483 24.99 -50.16 20.77
C THR A 483 23.61 -49.73 20.27
N ILE A 484 23.53 -48.61 19.55
CA ILE A 484 22.34 -48.09 18.96
C ILE A 484 22.46 -48.19 17.43
N ARG A 485 21.47 -48.83 16.78
CA ARG A 485 21.42 -48.94 15.34
C ARG A 485 20.10 -48.35 14.84
N ALA A 486 20.18 -47.39 13.95
CA ALA A 486 19.01 -46.70 13.41
C ALA A 486 19.17 -46.40 11.90
N PRO A 487 18.09 -46.27 11.13
CA PRO A 487 18.20 -45.68 9.79
C PRO A 487 18.72 -44.23 9.92
N PRO A 488 19.62 -43.78 9.02
CA PRO A 488 20.17 -42.42 9.06
C PRO A 488 19.16 -41.37 8.64
N ASP A 489 18.13 -41.76 7.86
CA ASP A 489 17.09 -40.93 7.30
C ASP A 489 15.72 -41.27 7.95
N ASP A 490 14.83 -40.30 7.95
CA ASP A 490 13.46 -40.48 8.49
C ASP A 490 12.52 -41.04 7.39
N ASP A 491 12.71 -42.27 6.98
CA ASP A 491 11.83 -42.96 6.01
C ASP A 491 10.38 -43.18 6.47
N GLY A 492 10.02 -42.65 7.67
CA GLY A 492 8.74 -42.91 8.33
C GLY A 492 7.52 -42.24 7.67
N ASP A 493 7.70 -41.13 6.93
CA ASP A 493 6.58 -40.37 6.32
C ASP A 493 6.34 -40.72 4.83
N ALA A 494 7.37 -41.11 4.09
CA ALA A 494 7.22 -41.48 2.67
C ALA A 494 6.33 -42.72 2.46
N ASN A 495 6.23 -43.62 3.45
CA ASN A 495 5.40 -44.81 3.36
C ASN A 495 3.96 -44.62 3.86
N ARG A 496 3.64 -43.50 4.51
CA ARG A 496 2.25 -43.18 4.90
C ARG A 496 1.47 -42.48 3.79
N GLU A 497 2.12 -41.65 2.97
CA GLU A 497 1.48 -41.05 1.79
C GLU A 497 1.22 -42.07 0.68
N ALA A 498 2.11 -43.06 0.50
CA ALA A 498 1.89 -44.16 -0.46
C ALA A 498 0.82 -45.17 -0.05
N ALA A 499 0.42 -45.22 1.23
CA ALA A 499 -0.63 -46.13 1.72
C ALA A 499 -2.00 -45.45 1.83
N SER A 500 -2.10 -44.12 1.59
CA SER A 500 -3.33 -43.33 1.63
C SER A 500 -3.74 -42.75 0.25
N ALA A 501 -3.01 -43.09 -0.81
CA ALA A 501 -3.38 -42.90 -2.22
C ALA A 501 -3.90 -44.21 -2.83
#